data_4b0c96a8e6562718f9baba1ff35016eb
#
_entry.id   4b0c96a8e6562718f9baba1ff35016eb
#
_cell.length_a   1.000
_cell.length_b   1.000
_cell.length_c   1.000
_cell.angle_alpha   90.00
_cell.angle_beta   90.00
_cell.angle_gamma   90.00
#
_symmetry.space_group_name_H-M   'P 1'
#
loop_
_entity.id
_entity.type
_entity.pdbx_description
1 polymer ?
#
loop_
_entity_poly.entity_id
_entity_poly.type
_entity_poly.pdbx_seq_one_letter_code
_entity_poly.pdbx_strand_id
1 'polypeptide(L)'
;MSVTTSADTRPTHRDIGLSIDRNSKIPFTRQLKQQIISKIYFGIIRGSSKLPSVRELSGRLKVNPKTIRKTYHELQNDGYLIIKPRVGVVVKAPVINSDRLDTHVKRIKFARQNILEASALGLSPQQLVTLIQKLDNPPDRKQLSVVVIECNREQNQWFANQIKSTLNITAHEVLLEELVNPTDDVKDRLMKAQCFATTHFHWNTVCEYTQRNNKPLLQLRLAPQAFKTIVDIAKIEPVGFFASDIKFLQGMQRALMTVAPKLKEEHLLTADINNPKQVRS
;
A
#
# COMPACT_ATOMS: atom_id res chain seq x y z
N MET A 1 -12.80 13.36 46.56
CA MET A 1 -11.76 12.63 45.84
C MET A 1 -11.99 12.86 44.36
N SER A 2 -11.20 13.77 43.78
CA SER A 2 -11.36 14.22 42.41
C SER A 2 -10.60 13.24 41.47
N VAL A 3 -11.33 12.64 40.55
CA VAL A 3 -10.77 11.79 39.51
C VAL A 3 -10.19 12.72 38.44
N THR A 4 -8.89 12.81 38.37
CA THR A 4 -8.16 13.50 37.29
C THR A 4 -8.26 12.67 36.02
N THR A 5 -9.03 13.14 35.07
CA THR A 5 -9.10 12.65 33.69
C THR A 5 -7.72 12.86 33.04
N SER A 6 -7.08 11.76 32.66
CA SER A 6 -5.84 11.79 31.87
C SER A 6 -6.10 12.46 30.53
N ALA A 7 -5.37 13.54 30.27
CA ALA A 7 -5.42 14.27 29.02
C ALA A 7 -5.08 13.36 27.84
N ASP A 8 -6.02 13.28 26.91
CA ASP A 8 -5.91 12.67 25.59
C ASP A 8 -4.80 13.41 24.80
N THR A 9 -3.57 12.88 24.82
CA THR A 9 -2.44 13.38 24.04
C THR A 9 -2.60 12.99 22.57
N ARG A 10 -3.61 13.55 21.92
CA ARG A 10 -3.69 13.53 20.45
C ARG A 10 -2.54 14.39 19.92
N PRO A 11 -1.69 13.87 19.01
CA PRO A 11 -0.67 14.70 18.39
C PRO A 11 -1.39 15.83 17.63
N THR A 12 -1.23 17.03 18.15
CA THR A 12 -1.71 18.25 17.49
C THR A 12 -1.09 18.34 16.10
N HIS A 13 -1.84 18.85 15.12
CA HIS A 13 -1.58 19.05 13.70
C HIS A 13 -0.15 19.50 13.28
N ARG A 14 0.78 19.70 14.20
CA ARG A 14 1.99 20.49 13.98
C ARG A 14 3.20 19.71 13.49
N ASP A 15 3.30 18.41 13.72
CA ASP A 15 4.49 17.69 13.26
C ASP A 15 4.17 16.29 12.71
N ILE A 16 3.90 16.24 11.41
CA ILE A 16 3.79 14.97 10.67
C ILE A 16 5.15 14.48 10.16
N GLY A 17 6.26 15.07 10.63
CA GLY A 17 7.62 14.61 10.33
C GLY A 17 7.95 14.57 8.83
N LEU A 18 7.51 15.54 8.03
CA LEU A 18 7.91 15.67 6.63
C LEU A 18 9.24 16.39 6.52
N SER A 19 10.11 15.93 5.62
CA SER A 19 11.43 16.48 5.37
C SER A 19 11.74 16.55 3.88
N ILE A 20 12.74 17.33 3.51
CA ILE A 20 13.24 17.46 2.13
C ILE A 20 14.75 17.16 2.12
N ASP A 21 15.12 16.18 1.35
CA ASP A 21 16.52 15.97 0.99
C ASP A 21 16.86 16.85 -0.23
N ARG A 22 17.68 17.88 0.03
CA ARG A 22 18.09 18.85 -1.00
C ARG A 22 19.19 18.32 -1.92
N ASN A 23 19.92 17.29 -1.47
CA ASN A 23 21.00 16.66 -2.21
C ASN A 23 20.49 15.56 -3.14
N SER A 24 19.26 15.13 -2.96
CA SER A 24 18.63 14.12 -3.80
C SER A 24 18.27 14.65 -5.18
N LYS A 25 18.51 13.86 -6.24
CA LYS A 25 18.04 14.12 -7.60
C LYS A 25 16.52 14.01 -7.76
N ILE A 26 15.80 13.51 -6.73
CA ILE A 26 14.36 13.34 -6.77
C ILE A 26 13.68 14.70 -6.55
N PRO A 27 12.76 15.15 -7.44
CA PRO A 27 12.02 16.38 -7.27
C PRO A 27 11.28 16.46 -5.93
N PHE A 28 11.26 17.63 -5.29
CA PHE A 28 10.61 17.84 -3.97
C PHE A 28 9.15 17.44 -3.96
N THR A 29 8.41 17.66 -5.04
CA THR A 29 7.03 17.19 -5.20
C THR A 29 6.94 15.69 -5.02
N ARG A 30 7.83 14.94 -5.65
CA ARG A 30 7.86 13.47 -5.58
C ARG A 30 8.28 12.98 -4.19
N GLN A 31 9.27 13.61 -3.57
CA GLN A 31 9.70 13.28 -2.21
C GLN A 31 8.54 13.45 -1.21
N LEU A 32 7.86 14.61 -1.25
CA LEU A 32 6.74 14.89 -0.35
C LEU A 32 5.54 13.97 -0.62
N LYS A 33 5.23 13.71 -1.88
CA LYS A 33 4.17 12.82 -2.28
C LYS A 33 4.38 11.41 -1.70
N GLN A 34 5.58 10.85 -1.90
CA GLN A 34 5.95 9.54 -1.36
C GLN A 34 5.87 9.49 0.16
N GLN A 35 6.39 10.50 0.86
CA GLN A 35 6.34 10.57 2.32
C GLN A 35 4.90 10.64 2.85
N ILE A 36 4.04 11.47 2.26
CA ILE A 36 2.65 11.59 2.69
C ILE A 36 1.90 10.28 2.46
N ILE A 37 2.05 9.66 1.28
CA ILE A 37 1.43 8.37 0.97
C ILE A 37 1.89 7.29 1.96
N SER A 38 3.20 7.18 2.21
CA SER A 38 3.74 6.22 3.17
C SER A 38 3.18 6.43 4.57
N LYS A 39 3.14 7.69 5.04
CA LYS A 39 2.59 8.00 6.38
C LYS A 39 1.09 7.72 6.50
N ILE A 40 0.31 7.91 5.44
CA ILE A 40 -1.09 7.51 5.39
C ILE A 40 -1.20 5.98 5.42
N TYR A 41 -0.39 5.30 4.62
CA TYR A 41 -0.40 3.84 4.53
C TYR A 41 -0.06 3.16 5.85
N PHE A 42 0.96 3.66 6.54
CA PHE A 42 1.36 3.14 7.86
C PHE A 42 0.50 3.66 9.03
N GLY A 43 -0.57 4.41 8.74
CA GLY A 43 -1.50 4.89 9.75
C GLY A 43 -0.95 5.99 10.66
N ILE A 44 0.23 6.58 10.34
CA ILE A 44 0.81 7.71 11.06
C ILE A 44 -0.05 8.95 10.85
N ILE A 45 -0.47 9.15 9.60
CA ILE A 45 -1.50 10.14 9.25
C ILE A 45 -2.80 9.37 9.05
N ARG A 46 -3.71 9.55 9.98
CA ARG A 46 -5.00 8.85 9.94
C ARG A 46 -5.94 9.46 8.90
N GLY A 47 -6.88 8.67 8.42
CA GLY A 47 -7.99 9.18 7.62
C GLY A 47 -8.76 10.28 8.36
N SER A 48 -9.25 11.25 7.62
CA SER A 48 -9.90 12.48 8.13
C SER A 48 -8.97 13.44 8.89
N SER A 49 -7.68 13.13 9.05
CA SER A 49 -6.70 14.06 9.61
C SER A 49 -6.49 15.25 8.69
N LYS A 50 -6.34 16.42 9.29
CA LYS A 50 -6.02 17.65 8.56
C LYS A 50 -4.50 17.75 8.38
N LEU A 51 -4.03 17.99 7.17
CA LEU A 51 -2.63 18.27 6.87
C LEU A 51 -2.31 19.76 7.11
N PRO A 52 -1.02 20.10 7.33
CA PRO A 52 -0.60 21.49 7.39
C PRO A 52 -1.02 22.28 6.15
N SER A 53 -1.33 23.55 6.33
CA SER A 53 -1.63 24.43 5.20
C SER A 53 -0.41 24.56 4.26
N VAL A 54 -0.65 24.95 3.02
CA VAL A 54 0.44 25.23 2.04
C VAL A 54 1.44 26.23 2.62
N ARG A 55 0.96 27.30 3.27
CA ARG A 55 1.82 28.33 3.86
C ARG A 55 2.66 27.79 5.01
N GLU A 56 2.03 27.03 5.90
CA GLU A 56 2.69 26.43 7.06
C GLU A 56 3.77 25.42 6.63
N LEU A 57 3.42 24.49 5.72
CA LEU A 57 4.36 23.46 5.26
C LEU A 57 5.50 24.07 4.44
N SER A 58 5.21 25.06 3.61
CA SER A 58 6.19 25.81 2.85
C SER A 58 7.21 26.52 3.75
N GLY A 59 6.74 27.22 4.80
CA GLY A 59 7.62 27.90 5.77
C GLY A 59 8.50 26.92 6.53
N ARG A 60 7.92 25.79 7.00
CA ARG A 60 8.63 24.76 7.77
C ARG A 60 9.71 24.05 6.95
N LEU A 61 9.40 23.68 5.73
CA LEU A 61 10.33 22.94 4.84
C LEU A 61 11.23 23.88 4.04
N LYS A 62 11.02 25.19 4.09
CA LYS A 62 11.68 26.20 3.23
C LYS A 62 11.62 25.82 1.75
N VAL A 63 10.43 25.43 1.28
CA VAL A 63 10.11 25.02 -0.08
C VAL A 63 9.08 25.99 -0.67
N ASN A 64 9.17 26.25 -1.97
CA ASN A 64 8.25 27.16 -2.64
C ASN A 64 6.77 26.72 -2.43
N PRO A 65 5.88 27.63 -2.04
CA PRO A 65 4.44 27.34 -1.88
C PRO A 65 3.79 26.67 -3.12
N LYS A 66 4.27 27.02 -4.32
CA LYS A 66 3.80 26.39 -5.57
C LYS A 66 4.09 24.88 -5.59
N THR A 67 5.25 24.47 -5.07
CA THR A 67 5.63 23.05 -4.97
C THR A 67 4.71 22.30 -4.01
N ILE A 68 4.45 22.87 -2.83
CA ILE A 68 3.52 22.25 -1.86
C ILE A 68 2.10 22.16 -2.43
N ARG A 69 1.64 23.22 -3.09
CA ARG A 69 0.31 23.23 -3.73
C ARG A 69 0.23 22.14 -4.80
N LYS A 70 1.24 22.05 -5.67
CA LYS A 70 1.32 21.00 -6.70
C LYS A 70 1.27 19.61 -6.09
N THR A 71 2.05 19.35 -5.03
CA THR A 71 2.03 18.07 -4.30
C THR A 71 0.64 17.72 -3.79
N TYR A 72 -0.04 18.69 -3.17
CA TYR A 72 -1.38 18.45 -2.62
C TYR A 72 -2.43 18.20 -3.72
N HIS A 73 -2.35 18.89 -4.85
CA HIS A 73 -3.23 18.64 -5.98
C HIS A 73 -2.97 17.26 -6.62
N GLU A 74 -1.71 16.87 -6.79
CA GLU A 74 -1.40 15.51 -7.26
C GLU A 74 -1.95 14.44 -6.32
N LEU A 75 -1.76 14.61 -5.01
CA LEU A 75 -2.31 13.69 -4.01
C LEU A 75 -3.85 13.69 -3.98
N GLN A 76 -4.49 14.81 -4.30
CA GLN A 76 -5.94 14.89 -4.46
C GLN A 76 -6.40 14.14 -5.70
N ASN A 77 -5.72 14.32 -6.83
CA ASN A 77 -6.02 13.60 -8.09
C ASN A 77 -5.83 12.08 -7.91
N ASP A 78 -4.80 11.69 -7.18
CA ASP A 78 -4.56 10.28 -6.82
C ASP A 78 -5.54 9.74 -5.75
N GLY A 79 -6.44 10.58 -5.25
CA GLY A 79 -7.48 10.17 -4.31
C GLY A 79 -7.05 10.05 -2.85
N TYR A 80 -5.86 10.50 -2.46
CA TYR A 80 -5.38 10.47 -1.07
C TYR A 80 -5.86 11.64 -0.22
N LEU A 81 -6.13 12.79 -0.85
CA LEU A 81 -6.50 14.02 -0.15
C LEU A 81 -7.83 14.59 -0.67
N ILE A 82 -8.44 15.41 0.17
CA ILE A 82 -9.57 16.28 -0.19
C ILE A 82 -9.18 17.70 0.21
N ILE A 83 -9.21 18.62 -0.76
CA ILE A 83 -9.00 20.03 -0.50
C ILE A 83 -10.39 20.69 -0.34
N LYS A 84 -10.71 21.14 0.88
CA LYS A 84 -12.00 21.78 1.19
C LYS A 84 -11.80 23.27 1.44
N PRO A 85 -12.55 24.15 0.77
CA PRO A 85 -12.53 25.59 1.08
C PRO A 85 -12.77 25.83 2.57
N ARG A 86 -12.04 26.77 3.17
CA ARG A 86 -12.11 27.15 4.59
C ARG A 86 -11.71 26.06 5.61
N VAL A 87 -11.75 24.80 5.25
CA VAL A 87 -11.34 23.67 6.12
C VAL A 87 -9.85 23.36 5.94
N GLY A 88 -9.36 23.43 4.71
CA GLY A 88 -7.98 23.08 4.35
C GLY A 88 -7.84 21.72 3.68
N VAL A 89 -6.66 21.14 3.78
CA VAL A 89 -6.31 19.86 3.19
C VAL A 89 -6.56 18.75 4.20
N VAL A 90 -7.38 17.78 3.84
CA VAL A 90 -7.79 16.68 4.70
C VAL A 90 -7.41 15.36 4.01
N VAL A 91 -6.83 14.44 4.75
CA VAL A 91 -6.59 13.09 4.25
C VAL A 91 -7.93 12.43 3.98
N LYS A 92 -8.14 12.02 2.73
CA LYS A 92 -9.29 11.18 2.42
C LYS A 92 -9.11 9.93 3.28
N ALA A 93 -10.11 9.65 4.12
CA ALA A 93 -10.06 8.42 4.88
C ALA A 93 -9.75 7.32 3.87
N PRO A 94 -8.62 6.60 3.99
CA PRO A 94 -8.50 5.39 3.21
C PRO A 94 -9.77 4.60 3.55
N VAL A 95 -10.31 3.89 2.58
CA VAL A 95 -11.32 2.88 2.86
C VAL A 95 -10.59 1.74 3.60
N ILE A 96 -9.92 2.10 4.68
CA ILE A 96 -9.40 1.18 5.69
C ILE A 96 -10.58 0.99 6.61
N ASN A 97 -11.20 -0.15 6.48
CA ASN A 97 -12.27 -0.61 7.33
C ASN A 97 -11.88 -0.55 8.81
N SER A 98 -11.88 0.63 9.41
CA SER A 98 -11.86 0.80 10.87
C SER A 98 -13.24 0.57 11.48
N ASP A 99 -14.29 0.56 10.66
CA ASP A 99 -15.63 0.29 11.11
C ASP A 99 -16.09 -1.09 10.66
N ARG A 100 -16.18 -2.01 11.61
CA ARG A 100 -16.84 -3.30 11.42
C ARG A 100 -18.24 -3.11 10.81
N LEU A 101 -18.91 -2.00 11.12
CA LEU A 101 -20.23 -1.66 10.59
C LEU A 101 -20.19 -1.34 9.09
N ASP A 102 -19.24 -0.51 8.62
CA ASP A 102 -19.10 -0.17 7.20
C ASP A 102 -18.69 -1.40 6.36
N THR A 103 -17.83 -2.25 6.91
CA THR A 103 -17.47 -3.53 6.28
C THR A 103 -18.67 -4.45 6.19
N HIS A 104 -19.49 -4.52 7.22
CA HIS A 104 -20.70 -5.34 7.22
C HIS A 104 -21.70 -4.85 6.17
N VAL A 105 -21.95 -3.55 6.12
CA VAL A 105 -22.85 -2.94 5.12
C VAL A 105 -22.33 -3.21 3.69
N LYS A 106 -21.03 -3.06 3.45
CA LYS A 106 -20.44 -3.36 2.14
C LYS A 106 -20.57 -4.84 1.77
N ARG A 107 -20.36 -5.75 2.71
CA ARG A 107 -20.57 -7.19 2.50
C ARG A 107 -22.01 -7.52 2.15
N ILE A 108 -22.98 -6.92 2.85
CA ILE A 108 -24.41 -7.10 2.53
C ILE A 108 -24.72 -6.54 1.15
N LYS A 109 -24.21 -5.33 0.83
CA LYS A 109 -24.41 -4.73 -0.51
C LYS A 109 -23.84 -5.63 -1.60
N PHE A 110 -22.64 -6.14 -1.42
CA PHE A 110 -22.01 -7.08 -2.34
C PHE A 110 -22.84 -8.35 -2.51
N ALA A 111 -23.27 -8.97 -1.40
CA ALA A 111 -24.10 -10.18 -1.44
C ALA A 111 -25.44 -9.93 -2.17
N ARG A 112 -26.12 -8.81 -1.89
CA ARG A 112 -27.37 -8.44 -2.57
C ARG A 112 -27.15 -8.25 -4.08
N GLN A 113 -26.07 -7.60 -4.46
CA GLN A 113 -25.75 -7.38 -5.88
C GLN A 113 -25.54 -8.72 -6.60
N ASN A 114 -24.78 -9.64 -6.00
CA ASN A 114 -24.55 -10.97 -6.59
C ASN A 114 -25.85 -11.79 -6.69
N ILE A 115 -26.77 -11.69 -5.71
CA ILE A 115 -28.07 -12.33 -5.80
C ILE A 115 -28.90 -11.77 -6.96
N LEU A 116 -28.89 -10.44 -7.16
CA LEU A 116 -29.61 -9.81 -8.27
C LEU A 116 -29.05 -10.23 -9.63
N GLU A 117 -27.73 -10.24 -9.76
CA GLU A 117 -27.05 -10.67 -11.00
C GLU A 117 -27.31 -12.15 -11.29
N ALA A 118 -27.24 -13.02 -10.28
CA ALA A 118 -27.59 -14.44 -10.41
C ALA A 118 -29.05 -14.63 -10.82
N SER A 119 -29.97 -13.85 -10.24
CA SER A 119 -31.39 -13.90 -10.59
C SER A 119 -31.63 -13.48 -12.04
N ALA A 120 -30.90 -12.51 -12.55
CA ALA A 120 -30.94 -12.11 -13.96
C ALA A 120 -30.47 -13.24 -14.91
N LEU A 121 -29.61 -14.14 -14.40
CA LEU A 121 -29.17 -15.35 -15.12
C LEU A 121 -30.09 -16.57 -14.86
N GLY A 122 -31.23 -16.38 -14.20
CA GLY A 122 -32.17 -17.45 -13.89
C GLY A 122 -31.79 -18.35 -12.71
N LEU A 123 -30.79 -17.95 -11.91
CA LEU A 123 -30.35 -18.71 -10.74
C LEU A 123 -31.09 -18.24 -9.47
N SER A 124 -31.64 -19.19 -8.72
CA SER A 124 -32.11 -18.90 -7.36
C SER A 124 -30.94 -18.63 -6.40
N PRO A 125 -31.17 -17.96 -5.26
CA PRO A 125 -30.12 -17.76 -4.25
C PRO A 125 -29.47 -19.07 -3.79
N GLN A 126 -30.24 -20.16 -3.67
CA GLN A 126 -29.73 -21.48 -3.29
C GLN A 126 -28.84 -22.09 -4.37
N GLN A 127 -29.20 -21.92 -5.65
CA GLN A 127 -28.38 -22.36 -6.77
C GLN A 127 -27.08 -21.57 -6.85
N LEU A 128 -27.10 -20.25 -6.57
CA LEU A 128 -25.89 -19.43 -6.47
C LEU A 128 -24.96 -19.95 -5.36
N VAL A 129 -25.51 -20.22 -4.15
CA VAL A 129 -24.73 -20.78 -3.05
C VAL A 129 -24.10 -22.13 -3.44
N THR A 130 -24.88 -23.01 -4.05
CA THR A 130 -24.38 -24.32 -4.51
C THR A 130 -23.28 -24.17 -5.56
N LEU A 131 -23.43 -23.22 -6.48
CA LEU A 131 -22.42 -22.92 -7.50
C LEU A 131 -21.13 -22.39 -6.87
N ILE A 132 -21.25 -21.45 -5.93
CA ILE A 132 -20.11 -20.93 -5.17
C ILE A 132 -19.40 -22.04 -4.42
N GLN A 133 -20.14 -22.92 -3.73
CA GLN A 133 -19.57 -24.07 -3.00
C GLN A 133 -18.84 -25.04 -3.93
N LYS A 134 -19.36 -25.29 -5.12
CA LYS A 134 -18.66 -26.10 -6.14
C LYS A 134 -17.36 -25.46 -6.58
N LEU A 135 -17.37 -24.16 -6.87
CA LEU A 135 -16.17 -23.38 -7.25
C LEU A 135 -15.16 -23.26 -6.10
N ASP A 136 -15.64 -23.37 -4.85
CA ASP A 136 -14.80 -23.38 -3.65
C ASP A 136 -14.10 -24.74 -3.39
N ASN A 137 -14.39 -25.75 -4.20
CA ASN A 137 -13.77 -27.05 -4.12
C ASN A 137 -12.28 -26.98 -4.49
N PRO A 138 -11.34 -27.65 -3.77
CA PRO A 138 -9.90 -27.57 -4.01
C PRO A 138 -9.44 -27.77 -5.46
N PRO A 139 -10.02 -28.68 -6.27
CA PRO A 139 -9.67 -28.82 -7.68
C PRO A 139 -9.98 -27.57 -8.51
N ASP A 140 -11.14 -26.94 -8.26
CA ASP A 140 -11.61 -25.80 -9.03
C ASP A 140 -10.89 -24.49 -8.62
N ARG A 141 -10.49 -24.38 -7.35
CA ARG A 141 -9.67 -23.24 -6.87
C ARG A 141 -8.31 -23.19 -7.56
N LYS A 142 -7.69 -24.32 -7.90
CA LYS A 142 -6.44 -24.34 -8.63
C LYS A 142 -6.54 -23.77 -10.06
N GLN A 143 -7.74 -23.66 -10.60
CA GLN A 143 -7.99 -23.01 -11.87
C GLN A 143 -8.02 -21.49 -11.75
N LEU A 144 -8.26 -20.93 -10.54
CA LEU A 144 -8.16 -19.50 -10.31
C LEU A 144 -6.71 -19.07 -10.32
N SER A 145 -6.42 -18.05 -11.10
CA SER A 145 -5.08 -17.55 -11.31
C SER A 145 -5.00 -16.06 -11.00
N VAL A 146 -4.03 -15.68 -10.19
CA VAL A 146 -3.69 -14.30 -9.84
C VAL A 146 -2.29 -13.98 -10.35
N VAL A 147 -2.11 -12.81 -10.94
CA VAL A 147 -0.78 -12.28 -11.23
C VAL A 147 -0.45 -11.18 -10.22
N VAL A 148 0.63 -11.38 -9.48
CA VAL A 148 1.20 -10.37 -8.58
C VAL A 148 2.18 -9.53 -9.37
N ILE A 149 2.05 -8.21 -9.28
CA ILE A 149 2.86 -7.25 -10.04
C ILE A 149 3.55 -6.30 -9.07
N GLU A 150 4.87 -6.42 -8.97
CA GLU A 150 5.72 -5.59 -8.12
C GLU A 150 7.02 -5.21 -8.85
N CYS A 151 7.73 -4.19 -8.35
CA CYS A 151 9.01 -3.77 -8.94
C CYS A 151 10.21 -4.61 -8.49
N ASN A 152 10.03 -5.44 -7.47
CA ASN A 152 11.07 -6.28 -6.88
C ASN A 152 10.70 -7.75 -6.96
N ARG A 153 11.61 -8.57 -7.46
CA ARG A 153 11.39 -10.01 -7.69
C ARG A 153 11.15 -10.79 -6.40
N GLU A 154 11.91 -10.52 -5.34
CA GLU A 154 11.80 -11.23 -4.07
C GLU A 154 10.45 -10.94 -3.39
N GLN A 155 10.06 -9.66 -3.37
CA GLN A 155 8.78 -9.24 -2.82
C GLN A 155 7.61 -9.84 -3.62
N ASN A 156 7.73 -9.85 -4.95
CA ASN A 156 6.75 -10.43 -5.85
C ASN A 156 6.54 -11.92 -5.57
N GLN A 157 7.65 -12.66 -5.49
CA GLN A 157 7.67 -14.08 -5.17
C GLN A 157 7.09 -14.37 -3.77
N TRP A 158 7.44 -13.55 -2.79
CA TRP A 158 6.90 -13.70 -1.44
C TRP A 158 5.38 -13.54 -1.42
N PHE A 159 4.84 -12.48 -2.04
CA PHE A 159 3.39 -12.29 -2.13
C PHE A 159 2.70 -13.41 -2.90
N ALA A 160 3.25 -13.84 -4.03
CA ALA A 160 2.70 -14.95 -4.81
C ALA A 160 2.65 -16.24 -3.98
N ASN A 161 3.70 -16.56 -3.23
CA ASN A 161 3.75 -17.71 -2.36
C ASN A 161 2.74 -17.63 -1.21
N GLN A 162 2.57 -16.45 -0.60
CA GLN A 162 1.56 -16.23 0.44
C GLN A 162 0.13 -16.42 -0.11
N ILE A 163 -0.14 -15.92 -1.30
CA ILE A 163 -1.45 -16.10 -1.97
C ILE A 163 -1.69 -17.58 -2.25
N LYS A 164 -0.70 -18.28 -2.83
CA LYS A 164 -0.77 -19.74 -3.12
C LYS A 164 -1.10 -20.52 -1.84
N SER A 165 -0.34 -20.30 -0.78
CA SER A 165 -0.47 -21.07 0.46
C SER A 165 -1.76 -20.76 1.23
N THR A 166 -2.21 -19.51 1.21
CA THR A 166 -3.38 -19.07 2.00
C THR A 166 -4.70 -19.37 1.30
N LEU A 167 -4.76 -19.16 -0.03
CA LEU A 167 -6.00 -19.26 -0.78
C LEU A 167 -6.10 -20.56 -1.61
N ASN A 168 -5.03 -21.34 -1.69
CA ASN A 168 -4.95 -22.54 -2.51
C ASN A 168 -5.32 -22.28 -4.00
N ILE A 169 -4.84 -21.17 -4.55
CA ILE A 169 -5.03 -20.76 -5.95
C ILE A 169 -3.68 -20.65 -6.65
N THR A 170 -3.69 -20.61 -7.97
CA THR A 170 -2.47 -20.35 -8.75
C THR A 170 -2.11 -18.87 -8.65
N ALA A 171 -0.85 -18.55 -8.34
CA ALA A 171 -0.35 -17.19 -8.37
C ALA A 171 0.96 -17.13 -9.16
N HIS A 172 1.05 -16.18 -10.06
CA HIS A 172 2.22 -15.93 -10.91
C HIS A 172 2.82 -14.56 -10.56
N GLU A 173 4.09 -14.43 -10.85
CA GLU A 173 4.85 -13.21 -10.65
C GLU A 173 5.10 -12.53 -11.99
N VAL A 174 4.95 -11.22 -12.04
CA VAL A 174 5.32 -10.38 -13.17
C VAL A 174 5.95 -9.10 -12.62
N LEU A 175 7.13 -8.74 -13.11
CA LEU A 175 7.76 -7.48 -12.72
C LEU A 175 7.03 -6.30 -13.38
N LEU A 176 6.97 -5.18 -12.65
CA LEU A 176 6.32 -3.97 -13.16
C LEU A 176 6.92 -3.49 -14.49
N GLU A 177 8.22 -3.65 -14.67
CA GLU A 177 8.92 -3.31 -15.92
C GLU A 177 8.55 -4.22 -17.08
N GLU A 178 8.19 -5.48 -16.82
CA GLU A 178 7.78 -6.45 -17.83
C GLU A 178 6.40 -6.11 -18.43
N LEU A 179 5.60 -5.24 -17.79
CA LEU A 179 4.33 -4.76 -18.37
C LEU A 179 4.52 -3.87 -19.60
N VAL A 180 5.68 -3.22 -19.74
CA VAL A 180 5.97 -2.32 -20.86
C VAL A 180 6.27 -3.11 -22.13
N ASN A 181 7.13 -4.14 -22.01
CA ASN A 181 7.51 -5.01 -23.12
C ASN A 181 7.46 -6.47 -22.66
N PRO A 182 6.25 -7.05 -22.53
CA PRO A 182 6.10 -8.41 -22.03
C PRO A 182 6.60 -9.45 -23.02
N THR A 183 7.37 -10.43 -22.54
CA THR A 183 7.69 -11.64 -23.27
C THR A 183 6.42 -12.47 -23.51
N ASP A 184 6.48 -13.44 -24.38
CA ASP A 184 5.29 -14.27 -24.69
C ASP A 184 4.83 -15.09 -23.48
N ASP A 185 5.74 -15.56 -22.63
CA ASP A 185 5.40 -16.21 -21.36
C ASP A 185 4.69 -15.23 -20.39
N VAL A 186 5.18 -14.00 -20.28
CA VAL A 186 4.52 -12.97 -19.46
C VAL A 186 3.14 -12.62 -20.00
N LYS A 187 3.00 -12.50 -21.33
CA LYS A 187 1.68 -12.27 -21.96
C LYS A 187 0.70 -13.41 -21.65
N ASP A 188 1.16 -14.65 -21.73
CA ASP A 188 0.32 -15.82 -21.42
C ASP A 188 -0.15 -15.81 -19.96
N ARG A 189 0.74 -15.55 -19.00
CA ARG A 189 0.38 -15.38 -17.57
C ARG A 189 -0.63 -14.24 -17.37
N LEU A 190 -0.39 -13.10 -17.98
CA LEU A 190 -1.29 -11.94 -17.90
C LEU A 190 -2.66 -12.22 -18.51
N MET A 191 -2.72 -12.96 -19.63
CA MET A 191 -3.99 -13.35 -20.27
C MET A 191 -4.77 -14.36 -19.45
N LYS A 192 -4.13 -15.38 -18.89
CA LYS A 192 -4.76 -16.44 -18.09
C LYS A 192 -5.22 -15.98 -16.72
N ALA A 193 -4.65 -14.92 -16.17
CA ALA A 193 -5.02 -14.40 -14.86
C ALA A 193 -6.48 -13.94 -14.83
N GLN A 194 -7.23 -14.33 -13.81
CA GLN A 194 -8.57 -13.79 -13.53
C GLN A 194 -8.52 -12.47 -12.76
N CYS A 195 -7.47 -12.21 -12.01
CA CYS A 195 -7.26 -10.92 -11.35
C CYS A 195 -5.76 -10.60 -11.21
N PHE A 196 -5.49 -9.34 -10.96
CA PHE A 196 -4.15 -8.84 -10.66
C PHE A 196 -4.07 -8.41 -9.21
N ALA A 197 -2.85 -8.43 -8.65
CA ALA A 197 -2.59 -7.98 -7.29
C ALA A 197 -1.31 -7.14 -7.26
N THR A 198 -1.33 -6.03 -6.54
CA THR A 198 -0.17 -5.15 -6.36
C THR A 198 -0.25 -4.40 -5.04
N THR A 199 0.86 -3.88 -4.55
CA THR A 199 0.86 -2.96 -3.41
C THR A 199 0.34 -1.58 -3.82
N HIS A 200 0.05 -0.74 -2.84
CA HIS A 200 -0.38 0.64 -3.11
C HIS A 200 0.69 1.48 -3.81
N PHE A 201 1.97 1.09 -3.72
CA PHE A 201 3.08 1.82 -4.37
C PHE A 201 3.00 1.80 -5.90
N HIS A 202 2.46 0.73 -6.45
CA HIS A 202 2.31 0.53 -7.90
C HIS A 202 0.86 0.57 -8.37
N TRP A 203 -0.08 0.84 -7.43
CA TRP A 203 -1.52 0.80 -7.68
C TRP A 203 -1.94 1.56 -8.95
N ASN A 204 -1.52 2.81 -9.09
CA ASN A 204 -1.95 3.65 -10.22
C ASN A 204 -1.47 3.07 -11.55
N THR A 205 -0.20 2.67 -11.63
CA THR A 205 0.39 2.10 -12.86
C THR A 205 -0.30 0.79 -13.24
N VAL A 206 -0.53 -0.10 -12.27
CA VAL A 206 -1.19 -1.38 -12.51
C VAL A 206 -2.68 -1.19 -12.77
N CYS A 207 -3.32 -0.20 -12.12
CA CYS A 207 -4.73 0.12 -12.36
C CYS A 207 -4.98 0.57 -13.80
N GLU A 208 -4.12 1.42 -14.36
CA GLU A 208 -4.21 1.84 -15.78
C GLU A 208 -4.10 0.62 -16.72
N TYR A 209 -3.21 -0.32 -16.41
CA TYR A 209 -3.07 -1.55 -17.17
C TYR A 209 -4.32 -2.44 -17.06
N THR A 210 -4.86 -2.63 -15.85
CA THR A 210 -5.99 -3.52 -15.59
C THR A 210 -7.31 -2.99 -16.17
N GLN A 211 -7.50 -1.67 -16.14
CA GLN A 211 -8.68 -1.03 -16.75
C GLN A 211 -8.76 -1.31 -18.26
N ARG A 212 -7.63 -1.29 -18.96
CA ARG A 212 -7.57 -1.64 -20.40
C ARG A 212 -7.93 -3.09 -20.67
N ASN A 213 -7.70 -3.98 -19.71
CA ASN A 213 -7.90 -5.42 -19.84
C ASN A 213 -9.18 -5.93 -19.15
N ASN A 214 -9.97 -5.03 -18.55
CA ASN A 214 -11.20 -5.34 -17.82
C ASN A 214 -11.04 -6.46 -16.77
N LYS A 215 -9.92 -6.45 -16.03
CA LYS A 215 -9.62 -7.44 -14.98
C LYS A 215 -9.61 -6.77 -13.60
N PRO A 216 -10.14 -7.44 -12.57
CA PRO A 216 -10.11 -6.91 -11.21
C PRO A 216 -8.68 -6.76 -10.69
N LEU A 217 -8.45 -5.71 -9.89
CA LEU A 217 -7.17 -5.45 -9.24
C LEU A 217 -7.36 -5.49 -7.72
N LEU A 218 -6.54 -6.29 -7.06
CA LEU A 218 -6.48 -6.43 -5.61
C LEU A 218 -5.32 -5.62 -5.04
N GLN A 219 -5.58 -4.87 -3.98
CA GLN A 219 -4.54 -4.14 -3.26
C GLN A 219 -3.94 -5.01 -2.16
N LEU A 220 -2.67 -5.37 -2.31
CA LEU A 220 -1.90 -6.04 -1.27
C LEU A 220 -1.49 -5.04 -0.19
N ARG A 221 -1.61 -5.45 1.06
CA ARG A 221 -1.24 -4.63 2.21
C ARG A 221 -0.29 -5.41 3.10
N LEU A 222 0.84 -4.80 3.40
CA LEU A 222 1.70 -5.28 4.48
C LEU A 222 0.99 -5.01 5.81
N ALA A 223 1.05 -5.96 6.72
CA ALA A 223 0.46 -5.80 8.03
C ALA A 223 1.12 -4.60 8.76
N PRO A 224 0.36 -3.56 9.14
CA PRO A 224 0.93 -2.39 9.83
C PRO A 224 1.68 -2.75 11.10
N GLN A 225 1.26 -3.86 11.74
CA GLN A 225 1.85 -4.37 12.96
C GLN A 225 3.30 -4.83 12.77
N ALA A 226 3.64 -5.45 11.63
CA ALA A 226 5.00 -5.89 11.32
C ALA A 226 5.97 -4.69 11.26
N PHE A 227 5.56 -3.61 10.58
CA PHE A 227 6.35 -2.38 10.53
C PHE A 227 6.52 -1.73 11.90
N LYS A 228 5.47 -1.69 12.70
CA LYS A 228 5.54 -1.16 14.06
C LYS A 228 6.55 -1.96 14.89
N THR A 229 6.50 -3.28 14.85
CA THR A 229 7.44 -4.15 15.55
C THR A 229 8.88 -3.88 15.13
N ILE A 230 9.16 -3.79 13.82
CA ILE A 230 10.49 -3.46 13.31
C ILE A 230 10.98 -2.10 13.85
N VAL A 231 10.12 -1.07 13.77
CA VAL A 231 10.43 0.27 14.27
C VAL A 231 10.68 0.27 15.77
N ASP A 232 9.88 -0.46 16.54
CA ASP A 232 10.01 -0.50 18.00
C ASP A 232 11.30 -1.22 18.41
N ILE A 233 11.70 -2.28 17.73
CA ILE A 233 13.01 -2.96 17.95
C ILE A 233 14.15 -2.03 17.52
N ALA A 234 14.09 -1.44 16.34
CA ALA A 234 15.14 -0.58 15.80
C ALA A 234 15.39 0.72 16.60
N LYS A 235 14.49 1.11 17.51
CA LYS A 235 14.73 2.19 18.48
C LYS A 235 15.70 1.78 19.59
N ILE A 236 15.79 0.49 19.86
CA ILE A 236 16.53 -0.08 21.00
C ILE A 236 17.84 -0.69 20.52
N GLU A 237 17.80 -1.47 19.44
CA GLU A 237 18.92 -2.24 18.91
C GLU A 237 18.96 -2.22 17.39
N PRO A 238 20.13 -2.48 16.76
CA PRO A 238 20.24 -2.57 15.31
C PRO A 238 19.40 -3.71 14.73
N VAL A 239 18.73 -3.44 13.60
CA VAL A 239 17.96 -4.40 12.82
C VAL A 239 18.61 -4.58 11.46
N GLY A 240 18.93 -5.81 11.10
CA GLY A 240 19.51 -6.16 9.80
C GLY A 240 18.45 -6.48 8.77
N PHE A 241 18.58 -5.89 7.57
CA PHE A 241 17.77 -6.19 6.41
C PHE A 241 18.64 -6.82 5.33
N PHE A 242 18.19 -7.95 4.82
CA PHE A 242 18.90 -8.72 3.81
C PHE A 242 18.02 -8.91 2.59
N ALA A 243 18.52 -8.56 1.41
CA ALA A 243 17.85 -8.84 0.14
C ALA A 243 18.89 -8.91 -0.99
N SER A 244 18.52 -9.48 -2.12
CA SER A 244 19.36 -9.49 -3.33
C SER A 244 19.28 -8.21 -4.14
N ASP A 245 18.29 -7.36 -3.87
CA ASP A 245 18.09 -6.07 -4.53
C ASP A 245 18.44 -4.90 -3.60
N ILE A 246 19.59 -4.30 -3.83
CA ILE A 246 20.07 -3.16 -3.06
C ILE A 246 19.13 -1.94 -3.15
N LYS A 247 18.44 -1.74 -4.28
CA LYS A 247 17.47 -0.65 -4.44
C LYS A 247 16.24 -0.85 -3.55
N PHE A 248 15.82 -2.11 -3.41
CA PHE A 248 14.76 -2.48 -2.48
C PHE A 248 15.15 -2.21 -1.03
N LEU A 249 16.35 -2.62 -0.61
CA LEU A 249 16.89 -2.36 0.74
C LEU A 249 16.93 -0.85 1.04
N GLN A 250 17.46 -0.05 0.14
CA GLN A 250 17.48 1.41 0.26
C GLN A 250 16.08 2.02 0.30
N GLY A 251 15.15 1.46 -0.45
CA GLY A 251 13.74 1.86 -0.43
C GLY A 251 13.08 1.59 0.92
N MET A 252 13.31 0.40 1.48
CA MET A 252 12.79 -0.02 2.78
C MET A 252 13.39 0.81 3.92
N GLN A 253 14.70 1.02 3.94
CA GLN A 253 15.38 1.88 4.91
C GLN A 253 14.80 3.29 4.90
N ARG A 254 14.66 3.91 3.72
CA ARG A 254 14.03 5.23 3.58
C ARG A 254 12.57 5.24 4.04
N ALA A 255 11.81 4.19 3.77
CA ALA A 255 10.42 4.07 4.23
C ALA A 255 10.36 4.01 5.76
N LEU A 256 11.21 3.22 6.41
CA LEU A 256 11.29 3.12 7.87
C LEU A 256 11.70 4.45 8.51
N MET A 257 12.73 5.12 8.00
CA MET A 257 13.14 6.45 8.46
C MET A 257 12.05 7.51 8.26
N THR A 258 11.27 7.39 7.18
CA THR A 258 10.11 8.26 6.93
C THR A 258 9.01 8.05 7.98
N VAL A 259 8.80 6.81 8.38
CA VAL A 259 7.81 6.42 9.40
C VAL A 259 8.27 6.80 10.80
N ALA A 260 9.56 6.64 11.09
CA ALA A 260 10.19 6.89 12.37
C ALA A 260 11.38 7.86 12.24
N PRO A 261 11.15 9.19 12.14
CA PRO A 261 12.20 10.19 11.87
C PRO A 261 13.28 10.29 12.96
N LYS A 262 13.00 9.76 14.16
CA LYS A 262 13.94 9.71 15.28
C LYS A 262 14.79 8.44 15.31
N LEU A 263 14.54 7.53 14.36
CA LEU A 263 15.31 6.31 14.23
C LEU A 263 16.72 6.66 13.74
N LYS A 264 17.72 6.08 14.39
CA LYS A 264 19.10 6.27 13.97
C LYS A 264 19.36 5.43 12.71
N GLU A 265 20.01 6.01 11.73
CA GLU A 265 20.33 5.31 10.48
C GLU A 265 21.26 4.11 10.74
N GLU A 266 22.16 4.23 11.69
CA GLU A 266 23.05 3.17 12.18
C GLU A 266 22.31 1.95 12.76
N HIS A 267 21.04 2.10 13.13
CA HIS A 267 20.19 1.01 13.60
C HIS A 267 19.47 0.27 12.46
N LEU A 268 19.62 0.71 11.22
CA LEU A 268 19.02 0.06 10.04
C LEU A 268 20.14 -0.46 9.13
N LEU A 269 20.65 -1.63 9.47
CA LEU A 269 21.71 -2.28 8.71
C LEU A 269 21.14 -2.93 7.46
N THR A 270 21.81 -2.77 6.34
CA THR A 270 21.40 -3.39 5.08
C THR A 270 22.56 -4.16 4.48
N ALA A 271 22.30 -5.38 4.01
CA ALA A 271 23.30 -6.18 3.34
C ALA A 271 22.72 -6.90 2.11
N ASP A 272 23.47 -6.91 1.02
CA ASP A 272 23.19 -7.71 -0.15
C ASP A 272 23.56 -9.17 0.13
N ILE A 273 22.56 -10.06 0.08
CA ILE A 273 22.76 -11.50 0.32
C ILE A 273 23.71 -12.15 -0.72
N ASN A 274 23.87 -11.53 -1.88
CA ASN A 274 24.81 -11.99 -2.91
C ASN A 274 26.27 -11.54 -2.63
N ASN A 275 26.47 -10.67 -1.61
CA ASN A 275 27.78 -10.22 -1.19
C ASN A 275 28.17 -10.82 0.18
N PRO A 276 28.89 -11.97 0.21
CA PRO A 276 29.21 -12.66 1.47
C PRO A 276 30.01 -11.82 2.47
N LYS A 277 30.72 -10.78 2.01
CA LYS A 277 31.49 -9.88 2.90
C LYS A 277 30.57 -8.96 3.70
N GLN A 278 29.43 -8.58 3.15
CA GLN A 278 28.45 -7.73 3.86
C GLN A 278 27.57 -8.52 4.85
N VAL A 279 27.44 -9.83 4.64
CA VAL A 279 26.60 -10.70 5.50
C VAL A 279 27.37 -11.17 6.74
N ARG A 280 28.70 -11.10 6.74
CA ARG A 280 29.58 -11.58 7.83
C ARG A 280 30.09 -10.45 8.74
N SER A 281 29.84 -9.22 8.42
CA SER A 281 30.19 -8.03 9.21
C SER A 281 29.05 -7.64 10.14
#